data_3db860efe4375b4c14a482a401dba6d4
#
_entry.id   3db860efe4375b4c14a482a401dba6d4
#
_cell.length_a   1.000
_cell.length_b   1.000
_cell.length_c   1.000
_cell.angle_alpha   90.00
_cell.angle_beta   90.00
_cell.angle_gamma   90.00
#
_symmetry.space_group_name_H-M   'P 1'
#
loop_
_entity.id
_entity.type
_entity.pdbx_description
1 polymer ?
#
loop_
_entity_poly.entity_id
_entity_poly.type
_entity_poly.pdbx_seq_one_letter_code
_entity_poly.pdbx_strand_id
1 'polypeptide(L)'
;MLVLAHTGRESARRSARQVIERLTAAGIAVRVTDAEVPDLQCPGATVVPAGPEAAKGAELVIVLGGDGTLLRAAELARPAGTPLIGVNLGHVGFLAEAEPEGLSRTVDHLVAGEYRVEERMTLDVTARENGTEIVSTWALNEVTVEKAARERMVEVVIEVDGRPLSRWGCDGVVCATPTGSTAYAFSAGGPVVWPEVEALLIVPIAAHALFARPMVVSPRSVVAVELLHAAVGAHNQAGDGAGDGEPGAAEVERAVLWCDGRRRFDLPPGARVEVRRGALPVLLARVHGLASAPPGGGEFTDRLVAKFGLPVTGWRGRPAR
;
A
#
# COMPACT_ATOMS: atom_id res chain seq x y z
N MET A 1 -22.24 10.45 0.21
CA MET A 1 -21.00 9.79 0.65
C MET A 1 -21.01 8.31 0.26
N LEU A 2 -19.86 7.67 0.03
CA LEU A 2 -19.75 6.22 -0.20
C LEU A 2 -19.25 5.55 1.08
N VAL A 3 -19.90 4.48 1.55
CA VAL A 3 -19.48 3.73 2.74
C VAL A 3 -18.96 2.36 2.31
N LEU A 4 -17.76 2.02 2.75
CA LEU A 4 -17.08 0.74 2.51
C LEU A 4 -16.73 0.09 3.84
N ALA A 5 -16.94 -1.22 3.98
CA ALA A 5 -16.67 -1.94 5.22
C ALA A 5 -15.90 -3.25 4.99
N HIS A 6 -15.22 -3.70 6.04
CA HIS A 6 -14.68 -5.06 6.10
C HIS A 6 -15.81 -6.04 6.47
N THR A 7 -16.55 -6.51 5.48
CA THR A 7 -17.77 -7.32 5.71
C THR A 7 -17.53 -8.66 6.37
N GLY A 8 -16.30 -9.18 6.35
CA GLY A 8 -15.92 -10.41 7.08
C GLY A 8 -15.90 -10.28 8.62
N ARG A 9 -16.09 -9.05 9.18
CA ARG A 9 -16.11 -8.81 10.63
C ARG A 9 -17.43 -8.23 11.06
N GLU A 10 -18.10 -8.85 12.04
CA GLU A 10 -19.41 -8.39 12.55
C GLU A 10 -19.33 -6.98 13.16
N SER A 11 -18.24 -6.66 13.87
CA SER A 11 -18.02 -5.32 14.40
C SER A 11 -18.01 -4.26 13.30
N ALA A 12 -17.38 -4.53 12.17
CA ALA A 12 -17.32 -3.60 11.04
C ALA A 12 -18.69 -3.46 10.37
N ARG A 13 -19.43 -4.55 10.21
CA ARG A 13 -20.81 -4.51 9.69
C ARG A 13 -21.73 -3.67 10.57
N ARG A 14 -21.65 -3.87 11.90
CA ARG A 14 -22.45 -3.10 12.87
C ARG A 14 -22.10 -1.61 12.82
N SER A 15 -20.84 -1.26 12.83
CA SER A 15 -20.39 0.13 12.71
C SER A 15 -20.82 0.75 11.38
N ALA A 16 -20.76 0.00 10.28
CA ALA A 16 -21.21 0.48 8.97
C ALA A 16 -22.70 0.81 8.97
N ARG A 17 -23.54 -0.08 9.50
CA ARG A 17 -24.99 0.18 9.65
C ARG A 17 -25.25 1.44 10.45
N GLN A 18 -24.59 1.59 11.61
CA GLN A 18 -24.71 2.78 12.46
C GLN A 18 -24.32 4.07 11.74
N VAL A 19 -23.20 4.05 10.98
CA VAL A 19 -22.75 5.21 10.18
C VAL A 19 -23.79 5.55 9.11
N ILE A 20 -24.24 4.54 8.36
CA ILE A 20 -25.24 4.74 7.28
C ILE A 20 -26.55 5.33 7.84
N GLU A 21 -27.08 4.78 8.94
CA GLU A 21 -28.28 5.28 9.61
C GLU A 21 -28.14 6.75 10.03
N ARG A 22 -27.00 7.12 10.64
CA ARG A 22 -26.77 8.49 11.09
C ARG A 22 -26.61 9.47 9.93
N LEU A 23 -25.87 9.11 8.89
CA LEU A 23 -25.73 9.94 7.70
C LEU A 23 -27.08 10.15 7.01
N THR A 24 -27.84 9.09 6.86
CA THR A 24 -29.20 9.16 6.25
C THR A 24 -30.13 10.01 7.10
N ALA A 25 -30.10 9.88 8.43
CA ALA A 25 -30.89 10.71 9.35
C ALA A 25 -30.50 12.20 9.27
N ALA A 26 -29.23 12.50 8.95
CA ALA A 26 -28.76 13.85 8.70
C ALA A 26 -29.08 14.37 7.28
N GLY A 27 -29.80 13.61 6.46
CA GLY A 27 -30.18 13.99 5.10
C GLY A 27 -29.09 13.81 4.06
N ILE A 28 -28.01 13.09 4.40
CA ILE A 28 -26.89 12.82 3.50
C ILE A 28 -27.19 11.57 2.66
N ALA A 29 -27.10 11.71 1.33
CA ALA A 29 -27.21 10.58 0.41
C ALA A 29 -26.04 9.61 0.60
N VAL A 30 -26.35 8.36 0.94
CA VAL A 30 -25.37 7.31 1.17
C VAL A 30 -25.37 6.30 0.03
N ARG A 31 -24.19 5.89 -0.41
CA ARG A 31 -23.97 4.80 -1.37
C ARG A 31 -23.24 3.64 -0.68
N VAL A 32 -23.54 2.43 -1.11
CA VAL A 32 -22.81 1.20 -0.76
C VAL A 32 -22.54 0.41 -2.03
N THR A 33 -21.50 -0.38 -2.08
CA THR A 33 -21.24 -1.22 -3.25
C THR A 33 -22.10 -2.48 -3.23
N ASP A 34 -22.48 -2.97 -4.41
CA ASP A 34 -23.25 -4.21 -4.59
C ASP A 34 -22.56 -5.41 -3.90
N ALA A 35 -21.25 -5.44 -3.88
CA ALA A 35 -20.46 -6.49 -3.20
C ALA A 35 -20.67 -6.51 -1.66
N GLU A 36 -21.10 -5.40 -1.04
CA GLU A 36 -21.28 -5.26 0.42
C GLU A 36 -22.73 -5.34 0.87
N VAL A 37 -23.67 -5.17 -0.04
CA VAL A 37 -25.13 -5.17 0.24
C VAL A 37 -25.61 -6.41 0.99
N PRO A 38 -25.21 -7.66 0.61
CA PRO A 38 -25.69 -8.85 1.31
C PRO A 38 -25.34 -8.86 2.80
N ASP A 39 -24.21 -8.25 3.16
CA ASP A 39 -23.70 -8.23 4.53
C ASP A 39 -24.20 -7.02 5.34
N LEU A 40 -24.41 -5.87 4.69
CA LEU A 40 -24.77 -4.64 5.38
C LEU A 40 -26.25 -4.47 5.60
N GLN A 41 -27.11 -4.96 4.68
CA GLN A 41 -28.57 -4.89 4.77
C GLN A 41 -29.08 -3.50 5.18
N CYS A 42 -28.65 -2.44 4.46
CA CYS A 42 -28.95 -1.04 4.79
C CYS A 42 -30.09 -0.50 3.91
N PRO A 43 -31.35 -0.54 4.34
CA PRO A 43 -32.45 0.14 3.64
C PRO A 43 -32.18 1.65 3.66
N GLY A 44 -32.30 2.31 2.51
CA GLY A 44 -32.08 3.76 2.36
C GLY A 44 -30.72 4.15 1.77
N ALA A 45 -29.75 3.23 1.64
CA ALA A 45 -28.53 3.47 0.87
C ALA A 45 -28.75 3.12 -0.61
N THR A 46 -28.18 3.91 -1.51
CA THR A 46 -28.17 3.64 -2.94
C THR A 46 -27.07 2.61 -3.26
N VAL A 47 -27.42 1.54 -3.94
CA VAL A 47 -26.47 0.51 -4.36
C VAL A 47 -25.78 0.94 -5.65
N VAL A 48 -24.46 0.86 -5.68
CA VAL A 48 -23.63 1.13 -6.86
C VAL A 48 -22.74 -0.07 -7.18
N PRO A 49 -22.41 -0.31 -8.48
CA PRO A 49 -21.47 -1.37 -8.83
C PRO A 49 -20.12 -1.16 -8.16
N ALA A 50 -19.50 -2.27 -7.68
CA ALA A 50 -18.13 -2.23 -7.18
C ALA A 50 -17.17 -2.03 -8.34
N GLY A 51 -16.52 -0.85 -8.42
CA GLY A 51 -15.60 -0.52 -9.48
C GLY A 51 -15.11 0.93 -9.39
N PRO A 52 -14.26 1.38 -10.34
CA PRO A 52 -13.67 2.72 -10.34
C PRO A 52 -14.69 3.88 -10.32
N GLU A 53 -15.90 3.61 -10.81
CA GLU A 53 -16.98 4.61 -10.85
C GLU A 53 -17.77 4.72 -9.53
N ALA A 54 -17.57 3.80 -8.57
CA ALA A 54 -18.34 3.76 -7.31
C ALA A 54 -18.24 5.06 -6.50
N ALA A 55 -17.03 5.65 -6.48
CA ALA A 55 -16.76 6.89 -5.76
C ALA A 55 -17.03 8.16 -6.58
N LYS A 56 -17.34 8.07 -7.87
CA LYS A 56 -17.55 9.23 -8.74
C LYS A 56 -18.70 10.09 -8.27
N GLY A 57 -18.42 11.38 -8.05
CA GLY A 57 -19.40 12.33 -7.53
C GLY A 57 -19.81 12.08 -6.06
N ALA A 58 -19.11 11.20 -5.35
CA ALA A 58 -19.20 11.15 -3.89
C ALA A 58 -18.29 12.25 -3.30
N GLU A 59 -18.76 12.93 -2.28
CA GLU A 59 -17.97 13.92 -1.56
C GLU A 59 -16.86 13.28 -0.72
N LEU A 60 -17.15 12.11 -0.14
CA LEU A 60 -16.25 11.40 0.77
C LEU A 60 -16.49 9.89 0.69
N VAL A 61 -15.43 9.12 0.86
CA VAL A 61 -15.49 7.67 1.08
C VAL A 61 -15.18 7.38 2.54
N ILE A 62 -16.13 6.76 3.26
CA ILE A 62 -15.95 6.35 4.65
C ILE A 62 -15.61 4.86 4.69
N VAL A 63 -14.48 4.53 5.28
CA VAL A 63 -13.92 3.17 5.30
C VAL A 63 -13.93 2.63 6.71
N LEU A 64 -14.66 1.53 6.92
CA LEU A 64 -14.79 0.87 8.23
C LEU A 64 -13.99 -0.43 8.21
N GLY A 65 -12.77 -0.37 8.74
CA GLY A 65 -11.82 -1.49 8.73
C GLY A 65 -10.39 -1.07 8.98
N GLY A 66 -9.44 -1.96 8.74
CA GLY A 66 -8.01 -1.68 8.86
C GLY A 66 -7.41 -1.16 7.54
N ASP A 67 -6.05 -1.02 7.55
CA ASP A 67 -5.28 -0.49 6.42
C ASP A 67 -5.57 -1.24 5.10
N GLY A 68 -5.73 -2.57 5.13
CA GLY A 68 -6.08 -3.34 3.92
C GLY A 68 -7.44 -2.99 3.31
N THR A 69 -8.44 -2.63 4.14
CA THR A 69 -9.74 -2.15 3.65
C THR A 69 -9.60 -0.75 3.06
N LEU A 70 -8.74 0.07 3.66
CA LEU A 70 -8.47 1.41 3.18
C LEU A 70 -7.72 1.39 1.84
N LEU A 71 -6.77 0.47 1.64
CA LEU A 71 -6.12 0.27 0.35
C LEU A 71 -7.13 -0.12 -0.74
N ARG A 72 -8.09 -1.01 -0.43
CA ARG A 72 -9.20 -1.34 -1.35
C ARG A 72 -10.05 -0.11 -1.68
N ALA A 73 -10.36 0.70 -0.67
CA ALA A 73 -11.14 1.93 -0.86
C ALA A 73 -10.37 2.95 -1.73
N ALA A 74 -9.05 3.05 -1.57
CA ALA A 74 -8.22 3.92 -2.37
C ALA A 74 -8.24 3.55 -3.87
N GLU A 75 -8.39 2.26 -4.20
CA GLU A 75 -8.56 1.81 -5.60
C GLU A 75 -9.83 2.38 -6.26
N LEU A 76 -10.88 2.63 -5.47
CA LEU A 76 -12.14 3.22 -5.93
C LEU A 76 -12.11 4.76 -5.87
N ALA A 77 -11.52 5.32 -4.83
CA ALA A 77 -11.55 6.75 -4.54
C ALA A 77 -10.55 7.57 -5.39
N ARG A 78 -9.31 7.04 -5.59
CA ARG A 78 -8.24 7.75 -6.30
C ARG A 78 -8.60 8.17 -7.72
N PRO A 79 -9.19 7.31 -8.58
CA PRO A 79 -9.57 7.71 -9.93
C PRO A 79 -10.61 8.83 -9.98
N ALA A 80 -11.47 8.89 -8.96
CA ALA A 80 -12.52 9.91 -8.83
C ALA A 80 -12.02 11.20 -8.14
N GLY A 81 -10.79 11.21 -7.60
CA GLY A 81 -10.30 12.31 -6.78
C GLY A 81 -11.10 12.51 -5.49
N THR A 82 -11.78 11.47 -5.00
CA THR A 82 -12.63 11.56 -3.82
C THR A 82 -11.80 11.32 -2.56
N PRO A 83 -11.85 12.20 -1.55
CA PRO A 83 -11.19 11.95 -0.28
C PRO A 83 -11.75 10.72 0.42
N LEU A 84 -10.92 10.05 1.22
CA LEU A 84 -11.34 8.91 2.02
C LEU A 84 -10.90 9.06 3.47
N ILE A 85 -11.73 8.58 4.40
CA ILE A 85 -11.43 8.51 5.82
C ILE A 85 -11.55 7.08 6.30
N GLY A 86 -10.53 6.61 7.03
CA GLY A 86 -10.55 5.29 7.66
C GLY A 86 -10.95 5.36 9.11
N VAL A 87 -11.91 4.52 9.52
CA VAL A 87 -12.22 4.25 10.92
C VAL A 87 -11.72 2.86 11.26
N ASN A 88 -10.72 2.80 12.13
CA ASN A 88 -10.13 1.55 12.56
C ASN A 88 -11.04 0.83 13.56
N LEU A 89 -11.25 -0.46 13.37
CA LEU A 89 -12.14 -1.26 14.21
C LEU A 89 -11.39 -2.38 14.96
N GLY A 90 -10.11 -2.17 15.25
CA GLY A 90 -9.35 -3.21 15.95
C GLY A 90 -7.93 -2.81 16.31
N HIS A 91 -6.98 -2.96 15.41
CA HIS A 91 -5.56 -2.68 15.70
C HIS A 91 -5.15 -1.32 15.15
N VAL A 92 -4.28 -0.61 15.86
CA VAL A 92 -3.72 0.68 15.41
C VAL A 92 -3.12 0.53 14.02
N GLY A 93 -3.69 1.25 13.04
CA GLY A 93 -3.22 1.36 11.67
C GLY A 93 -2.48 2.68 11.44
N PHE A 94 -1.77 2.79 10.32
CA PHE A 94 -1.12 4.05 9.93
C PHE A 94 -2.01 4.94 9.06
N LEU A 95 -3.00 4.35 8.41
CA LEU A 95 -3.87 5.05 7.47
C LEU A 95 -5.21 5.48 8.08
N ALA A 96 -5.77 4.67 9.00
CA ALA A 96 -7.04 4.97 9.64
C ALA A 96 -6.92 6.12 10.65
N GLU A 97 -7.98 6.93 10.77
CA GLU A 97 -8.01 8.17 11.56
C GLU A 97 -8.64 8.00 12.94
N ALA A 98 -9.76 7.29 13.00
CA ALA A 98 -10.55 7.20 14.21
C ALA A 98 -10.59 5.77 14.76
N GLU A 99 -10.74 5.68 16.09
CA GLU A 99 -10.99 4.44 16.80
C GLU A 99 -12.50 4.23 17.01
N PRO A 100 -12.96 3.01 17.35
CA PRO A 100 -14.38 2.69 17.48
C PRO A 100 -15.11 3.59 18.48
N GLU A 101 -14.44 3.94 19.58
CA GLU A 101 -14.98 4.79 20.65
C GLU A 101 -15.24 6.22 20.18
N GLY A 102 -14.51 6.69 19.18
CA GLY A 102 -14.65 8.01 18.54
C GLY A 102 -15.65 8.05 17.39
N LEU A 103 -16.21 6.91 16.95
CA LEU A 103 -17.03 6.80 15.73
C LEU A 103 -18.17 7.84 15.67
N SER A 104 -18.93 7.99 16.77
CA SER A 104 -20.03 8.94 16.83
C SER A 104 -19.57 10.37 16.57
N ARG A 105 -18.52 10.81 17.25
CA ARG A 105 -17.95 12.16 17.06
C ARG A 105 -17.37 12.35 15.65
N THR A 106 -16.71 11.32 15.13
CA THR A 106 -16.23 11.36 13.75
C THR A 106 -17.36 11.61 12.77
N VAL A 107 -18.48 10.89 12.90
CA VAL A 107 -19.64 11.09 12.03
C VAL A 107 -20.22 12.50 12.19
N ASP A 108 -20.29 13.07 13.41
CA ASP A 108 -20.78 14.43 13.64
C ASP A 108 -19.91 15.47 12.91
N HIS A 109 -18.57 15.36 12.99
CA HIS A 109 -17.65 16.22 12.24
C HIS A 109 -17.81 16.05 10.73
N LEU A 110 -17.99 14.81 10.23
CA LEU A 110 -18.19 14.57 8.81
C LEU A 110 -19.50 15.18 8.30
N VAL A 111 -20.58 15.10 9.10
CA VAL A 111 -21.87 15.75 8.80
C VAL A 111 -21.72 17.26 8.77
N ALA A 112 -20.93 17.83 9.69
CA ALA A 112 -20.66 19.26 9.74
C ALA A 112 -19.64 19.74 8.67
N GLY A 113 -19.00 18.84 7.91
CA GLY A 113 -17.95 19.19 6.96
C GLY A 113 -16.64 19.63 7.63
N GLU A 114 -16.44 19.29 8.89
CA GLU A 114 -15.29 19.69 9.71
C GLU A 114 -14.11 18.72 9.56
N TYR A 115 -13.55 18.64 8.38
CA TYR A 115 -12.36 17.86 8.09
C TYR A 115 -11.44 18.60 7.12
N ARG A 116 -10.15 18.27 7.18
CA ARG A 116 -9.14 18.71 6.20
C ARG A 116 -8.78 17.54 5.30
N VAL A 117 -8.27 17.85 4.11
CA VAL A 117 -7.79 16.83 3.17
C VAL A 117 -6.27 16.90 3.08
N GLU A 118 -5.62 15.75 3.23
CA GLU A 118 -4.19 15.55 3.07
C GLU A 118 -3.92 14.72 1.82
N GLU A 119 -2.94 15.13 1.04
CA GLU A 119 -2.48 14.35 -0.10
C GLU A 119 -1.45 13.31 0.35
N ARG A 120 -1.61 12.09 -0.14
CA ARG A 120 -0.61 11.03 0.00
C ARG A 120 -0.02 10.71 -1.35
N MET A 121 1.30 10.84 -1.44
CA MET A 121 2.05 10.47 -2.63
C MET A 121 1.77 9.01 -2.99
N THR A 122 1.63 8.72 -4.27
CA THR A 122 1.50 7.39 -4.84
C THR A 122 2.69 7.07 -5.74
N LEU A 123 2.79 5.83 -6.19
CA LEU A 123 3.71 5.37 -7.23
C LEU A 123 2.92 5.08 -8.50
N ASP A 124 3.38 5.56 -9.64
CA ASP A 124 2.98 5.04 -10.96
C ASP A 124 4.00 3.98 -11.38
N VAL A 125 3.50 2.87 -11.89
CA VAL A 125 4.27 1.67 -12.19
C VAL A 125 3.99 1.22 -13.61
N THR A 126 5.05 1.04 -14.38
CA THR A 126 4.97 0.51 -15.75
C THR A 126 5.93 -0.66 -15.89
N ALA A 127 5.42 -1.83 -16.29
CA ALA A 127 6.29 -2.95 -16.69
C ALA A 127 6.29 -3.10 -18.20
N ARG A 128 7.48 -3.36 -18.75
CA ARG A 128 7.70 -3.59 -20.19
C ARG A 128 8.47 -4.86 -20.43
N GLU A 129 8.12 -5.54 -21.51
CA GLU A 129 8.88 -6.65 -22.09
C GLU A 129 9.30 -6.25 -23.50
N ASN A 130 10.60 -6.27 -23.79
CA ASN A 130 11.13 -5.88 -25.10
C ASN A 130 10.61 -4.51 -25.61
N GLY A 131 10.45 -3.56 -24.69
CA GLY A 131 9.94 -2.21 -24.98
C GLY A 131 8.40 -2.10 -25.04
N THR A 132 7.68 -3.22 -25.11
CA THR A 132 6.21 -3.24 -25.11
C THR A 132 5.68 -3.18 -23.68
N GLU A 133 4.73 -2.29 -23.42
CA GLU A 133 4.06 -2.18 -22.13
C GLU A 133 3.16 -3.40 -21.88
N ILE A 134 3.38 -4.10 -20.77
CA ILE A 134 2.60 -5.26 -20.34
C ILE A 134 1.77 -4.98 -19.08
N VAL A 135 2.19 -4.00 -18.26
CA VAL A 135 1.47 -3.56 -17.07
C VAL A 135 1.57 -2.04 -16.94
N SER A 136 0.44 -1.41 -16.66
CA SER A 136 0.37 -0.02 -16.19
C SER A 136 -0.55 0.04 -14.98
N THR A 137 -0.01 0.46 -13.83
CA THR A 137 -0.71 0.45 -12.55
C THR A 137 -0.11 1.48 -11.58
N TRP A 138 -0.51 1.42 -10.32
CA TRP A 138 -0.05 2.35 -9.28
C TRP A 138 0.01 1.67 -7.92
N ALA A 139 0.58 2.34 -6.89
CA ALA A 139 0.53 1.88 -5.51
C ALA A 139 0.47 3.07 -4.53
N LEU A 140 -0.17 2.88 -3.38
CA LEU A 140 -0.17 3.84 -2.27
C LEU A 140 1.00 3.56 -1.32
N ASN A 141 1.20 2.31 -0.93
CA ASN A 141 2.28 1.91 -0.04
C ASN A 141 3.54 1.57 -0.82
N GLU A 142 3.52 0.45 -1.53
CA GLU A 142 4.70 -0.07 -2.22
C GLU A 142 4.36 -0.93 -3.43
N VAL A 143 5.37 -1.04 -4.24
CA VAL A 143 5.49 -2.01 -5.33
C VAL A 143 6.61 -2.96 -5.00
N THR A 144 6.41 -4.25 -5.22
CA THR A 144 7.48 -5.25 -5.10
C THR A 144 7.67 -6.03 -6.38
N VAL A 145 8.92 -6.29 -6.71
CA VAL A 145 9.32 -7.26 -7.71
C VAL A 145 9.93 -8.42 -6.95
N GLU A 146 9.28 -9.57 -6.94
CA GLU A 146 9.65 -10.72 -6.13
C GLU A 146 9.81 -11.97 -6.97
N LYS A 147 10.61 -12.92 -6.48
CA LYS A 147 10.70 -14.27 -7.06
C LYS A 147 9.34 -14.95 -7.05
N ALA A 148 8.98 -15.63 -8.13
CA ALA A 148 7.73 -16.39 -8.21
C ALA A 148 7.87 -17.77 -7.55
N ALA A 149 9.07 -18.35 -7.52
CA ALA A 149 9.37 -19.66 -6.96
C ALA A 149 10.23 -19.53 -5.68
N ARG A 150 10.05 -20.47 -4.75
CA ARG A 150 10.69 -20.40 -3.43
C ARG A 150 12.18 -20.74 -3.48
N GLU A 151 12.56 -21.58 -4.42
CA GLU A 151 13.90 -22.21 -4.47
C GLU A 151 14.98 -21.36 -5.13
N ARG A 152 14.58 -20.32 -5.88
CA ARG A 152 15.54 -19.50 -6.64
C ARG A 152 15.41 -18.03 -6.31
N MET A 153 16.52 -17.32 -6.24
CA MET A 153 16.58 -15.86 -6.20
C MET A 153 16.31 -15.29 -7.60
N VAL A 154 15.79 -14.08 -7.65
CA VAL A 154 15.78 -13.29 -8.90
C VAL A 154 17.09 -12.50 -9.02
N GLU A 155 17.62 -12.42 -10.22
CA GLU A 155 18.70 -11.50 -10.55
C GLU A 155 18.14 -10.24 -11.18
N VAL A 156 18.45 -9.09 -10.57
CA VAL A 156 17.95 -7.80 -11.03
C VAL A 156 19.07 -6.78 -11.15
N VAL A 157 18.92 -5.86 -12.10
CA VAL A 157 19.67 -4.60 -12.14
C VAL A 157 18.77 -3.49 -11.65
N ILE A 158 19.26 -2.74 -10.68
CA ILE A 158 18.61 -1.52 -10.19
C ILE A 158 19.20 -0.33 -10.90
N GLU A 159 18.35 0.52 -11.45
CA GLU A 159 18.74 1.78 -12.05
C GLU A 159 18.03 2.95 -11.39
N VAL A 160 18.67 4.08 -11.35
CA VAL A 160 18.10 5.36 -10.93
C VAL A 160 18.40 6.39 -12.02
N ASP A 161 17.35 7.01 -12.54
CA ASP A 161 17.43 8.01 -13.61
C ASP A 161 18.19 7.53 -14.86
N GLY A 162 17.93 6.26 -15.25
CA GLY A 162 18.54 5.61 -16.41
C GLY A 162 20.01 5.22 -16.22
N ARG A 163 20.53 5.27 -15.00
CA ARG A 163 21.89 4.88 -14.68
C ARG A 163 21.90 3.61 -13.83
N PRO A 164 22.55 2.53 -14.28
CA PRO A 164 22.72 1.33 -13.48
C PRO A 164 23.44 1.65 -12.16
N LEU A 165 22.84 1.20 -11.06
CA LEU A 165 23.35 1.42 -9.71
C LEU A 165 23.99 0.15 -9.14
N SER A 166 23.28 -0.98 -9.23
CA SER A 166 23.73 -2.24 -8.65
C SER A 166 23.02 -3.43 -9.28
N ARG A 167 23.69 -4.59 -9.28
CA ARG A 167 23.09 -5.89 -9.61
C ARG A 167 22.92 -6.67 -8.33
N TRP A 168 21.72 -7.22 -8.11
CA TRP A 168 21.38 -8.01 -6.94
C TRP A 168 20.85 -9.40 -7.32
N GLY A 169 21.39 -10.45 -6.67
CA GLY A 169 20.66 -11.70 -6.51
C GLY A 169 19.87 -11.62 -5.22
N CYS A 170 18.56 -11.66 -5.26
CA CYS A 170 17.71 -11.37 -4.10
C CYS A 170 16.38 -12.13 -4.14
N ASP A 171 15.65 -12.09 -3.02
CA ASP A 171 14.28 -12.58 -2.97
C ASP A 171 13.30 -11.57 -3.59
N GLY A 172 13.69 -10.31 -3.64
CA GLY A 172 12.91 -9.25 -4.28
C GLY A 172 13.43 -7.85 -3.98
N VAL A 173 12.74 -6.88 -4.54
CA VAL A 173 12.97 -5.44 -4.35
C VAL A 173 11.66 -4.75 -4.04
N VAL A 174 11.64 -3.94 -2.99
CA VAL A 174 10.51 -3.08 -2.62
C VAL A 174 10.81 -1.65 -3.08
N CYS A 175 9.92 -1.05 -3.85
CA CYS A 175 9.89 0.39 -4.09
C CYS A 175 8.69 0.97 -3.35
N ALA A 176 8.92 1.88 -2.39
CA ALA A 176 7.87 2.37 -1.51
C ALA A 176 7.74 3.89 -1.51
N THR A 177 6.54 4.35 -1.12
CA THR A 177 6.27 5.74 -0.75
C THR A 177 6.63 5.97 0.71
N PRO A 178 6.64 7.22 1.21
CA PRO A 178 6.71 7.51 2.64
C PRO A 178 5.58 6.83 3.43
N THR A 179 4.37 6.79 2.88
CA THR A 179 3.24 6.07 3.49
C THR A 179 3.53 4.57 3.63
N GLY A 180 4.12 3.95 2.60
CA GLY A 180 4.53 2.55 2.60
C GLY A 180 5.77 2.24 3.43
N SER A 181 6.50 3.26 3.92
CA SER A 181 7.69 3.07 4.75
C SER A 181 7.41 2.33 6.07
N THR A 182 6.16 2.31 6.51
CA THR A 182 5.69 1.58 7.70
C THR A 182 4.95 0.28 7.37
N ALA A 183 4.88 -0.11 6.09
CA ALA A 183 4.27 -1.34 5.60
C ALA A 183 5.34 -2.41 5.28
N TYR A 184 5.35 -2.98 4.10
CA TYR A 184 6.28 -4.04 3.77
C TYR A 184 7.74 -3.58 3.72
N ALA A 185 7.99 -2.34 3.28
CA ALA A 185 9.33 -1.75 3.31
C ALA A 185 9.94 -1.76 4.72
N PHE A 186 9.14 -1.52 5.78
CA PHE A 186 9.59 -1.64 7.17
C PHE A 186 10.04 -3.07 7.51
N SER A 187 9.24 -4.07 7.15
CA SER A 187 9.56 -5.48 7.40
C SER A 187 10.81 -5.94 6.63
N ALA A 188 11.09 -5.32 5.49
CA ALA A 188 12.31 -5.54 4.71
C ALA A 188 13.53 -4.76 5.24
N GLY A 189 13.41 -4.03 6.36
CA GLY A 189 14.50 -3.27 6.98
C GLY A 189 14.71 -1.87 6.40
N GLY A 190 13.71 -1.34 5.69
CA GLY A 190 13.69 0.04 5.20
C GLY A 190 13.53 1.07 6.32
N PRO A 191 13.93 2.33 6.09
CA PRO A 191 13.76 3.41 7.05
C PRO A 191 12.29 3.82 7.16
N VAL A 192 11.87 4.27 8.35
CA VAL A 192 10.60 4.97 8.52
C VAL A 192 10.76 6.40 8.00
N VAL A 193 9.84 6.80 7.13
CA VAL A 193 9.79 8.15 6.55
C VAL A 193 8.45 8.78 6.89
N TRP A 194 8.47 10.01 7.36
CA TRP A 194 7.26 10.76 7.66
C TRP A 194 6.44 11.01 6.39
N PRO A 195 5.12 10.89 6.45
CA PRO A 195 4.27 10.99 5.25
C PRO A 195 4.39 12.28 4.46
N GLU A 196 4.76 13.38 5.12
CA GLU A 196 5.00 14.69 4.50
C GLU A 196 6.38 14.83 3.84
N VAL A 197 7.29 13.90 4.08
CA VAL A 197 8.61 13.86 3.44
C VAL A 197 8.49 13.14 2.11
N GLU A 198 8.40 13.87 1.02
CA GLU A 198 8.31 13.27 -0.31
C GLU A 198 9.63 12.60 -0.71
N ALA A 199 9.61 11.30 -0.91
CA ALA A 199 10.76 10.49 -1.31
C ALA A 199 10.30 9.17 -1.96
N LEU A 200 11.18 8.53 -2.70
CA LEU A 200 11.06 7.13 -3.12
C LEU A 200 12.04 6.29 -2.32
N LEU A 201 11.57 5.16 -1.80
CA LEU A 201 12.39 4.20 -1.08
C LEU A 201 12.67 3.01 -1.99
N ILE A 202 13.91 2.49 -1.95
CA ILE A 202 14.32 1.26 -2.62
C ILE A 202 14.89 0.34 -1.55
N VAL A 203 14.24 -0.79 -1.31
CA VAL A 203 14.62 -1.71 -0.23
C VAL A 203 14.82 -3.11 -0.79
N PRO A 204 16.05 -3.66 -0.74
CA PRO A 204 16.30 -5.04 -1.14
C PRO A 204 15.74 -6.03 -0.11
N ILE A 205 15.23 -7.17 -0.59
CA ILE A 205 14.81 -8.30 0.23
C ILE A 205 15.82 -9.42 0.10
N ALA A 206 16.50 -9.78 1.20
CA ALA A 206 17.48 -10.86 1.28
C ALA A 206 18.52 -10.81 0.13
N ALA A 207 19.02 -9.64 -0.21
CA ALA A 207 19.93 -9.48 -1.34
C ALA A 207 21.37 -9.90 -0.99
N HIS A 208 21.97 -10.66 -1.89
CA HIS A 208 23.36 -11.05 -1.89
C HIS A 208 24.16 -10.15 -2.84
N ALA A 209 24.75 -9.09 -2.32
CA ALA A 209 25.59 -8.15 -3.05
C ALA A 209 26.51 -7.37 -2.10
N LEU A 210 27.61 -6.82 -2.63
CA LEU A 210 28.50 -5.97 -1.83
C LEU A 210 27.79 -4.72 -1.30
N PHE A 211 26.85 -4.19 -2.07
CA PHE A 211 26.00 -3.07 -1.69
C PHE A 211 24.53 -3.48 -1.80
N ALA A 212 23.93 -3.82 -0.67
CA ALA A 212 22.52 -4.17 -0.53
C ALA A 212 21.93 -3.41 0.67
N ARG A 213 21.81 -2.09 0.53
CA ARG A 213 21.26 -1.21 1.56
C ARG A 213 19.98 -0.56 1.09
N PRO A 214 19.01 -0.36 1.99
CA PRO A 214 17.88 0.52 1.72
C PRO A 214 18.36 1.92 1.33
N MET A 215 17.73 2.48 0.31
CA MET A 215 18.05 3.80 -0.22
C MET A 215 16.82 4.68 -0.23
N VAL A 216 17.04 5.97 -0.04
CA VAL A 216 16.04 7.02 -0.19
C VAL A 216 16.50 7.93 -1.32
N VAL A 217 15.67 8.07 -2.34
CA VAL A 217 15.99 8.87 -3.53
C VAL A 217 14.94 9.97 -3.74
N SER A 218 15.26 10.90 -4.63
CA SER A 218 14.36 12.03 -4.95
C SER A 218 12.98 11.53 -5.41
N PRO A 219 11.90 12.21 -5.02
CA PRO A 219 10.56 11.91 -5.54
C PRO A 219 10.45 12.16 -7.06
N ARG A 220 11.42 12.87 -7.64
CA ARG A 220 11.49 13.14 -9.09
C ARG A 220 12.25 12.07 -9.86
N SER A 221 12.96 11.18 -9.16
CA SER A 221 13.71 10.10 -9.80
C SER A 221 12.78 9.04 -10.40
N VAL A 222 13.28 8.38 -11.43
CA VAL A 222 12.71 7.15 -11.98
C VAL A 222 13.57 5.99 -11.50
N VAL A 223 12.96 5.08 -10.78
CA VAL A 223 13.60 3.83 -10.35
C VAL A 223 13.23 2.74 -11.35
N ALA A 224 14.20 1.99 -11.84
CA ALA A 224 13.92 0.82 -12.67
C ALA A 224 14.51 -0.44 -12.05
N VAL A 225 13.73 -1.51 -12.10
CA VAL A 225 14.12 -2.88 -11.74
C VAL A 225 14.05 -3.71 -13.01
N GLU A 226 15.21 -4.11 -13.53
CA GLU A 226 15.31 -4.94 -14.72
C GLU A 226 15.62 -6.37 -14.32
N LEU A 227 14.74 -7.29 -14.71
CA LEU A 227 14.93 -8.72 -14.51
C LEU A 227 15.97 -9.22 -15.51
N LEU A 228 17.03 -9.85 -15.04
CA LEU A 228 18.00 -10.47 -15.91
C LEU A 228 17.50 -11.84 -16.36
N HIS A 229 17.84 -12.21 -17.59
CA HIS A 229 17.64 -13.59 -18.03
C HIS A 229 18.62 -14.50 -17.26
N ALA A 230 18.15 -15.63 -16.73
CA ALA A 230 19.06 -16.64 -16.20
C ALA A 230 20.06 -17.02 -17.28
N ALA A 231 21.34 -16.90 -16.98
CA ALA A 231 22.35 -17.41 -17.89
C ALA A 231 22.19 -18.92 -18.01
N VAL A 232 21.69 -19.37 -19.14
CA VAL A 232 21.64 -20.80 -19.47
C VAL A 232 23.10 -21.29 -19.48
N GLY A 233 23.56 -21.92 -18.37
CA GLY A 233 24.85 -22.63 -18.39
C GLY A 233 25.87 -22.38 -17.27
N ALA A 234 25.57 -21.64 -16.19
CA ALA A 234 26.57 -21.32 -15.17
C ALA A 234 26.68 -22.28 -13.96
N HIS A 235 25.93 -23.37 -13.91
CA HIS A 235 25.94 -24.32 -12.78
C HIS A 235 26.00 -25.77 -13.23
N ASN A 236 26.99 -26.17 -14.09
CA ASN A 236 27.37 -27.57 -14.24
C ASN A 236 28.87 -27.70 -14.58
N GLN A 237 29.73 -27.36 -13.63
CA GLN A 237 31.10 -27.90 -13.60
C GLN A 237 31.47 -28.24 -12.15
N ALA A 238 30.84 -29.27 -11.61
CA ALA A 238 31.41 -30.15 -10.57
C ALA A 238 30.40 -31.29 -10.29
N GLY A 239 30.59 -32.44 -10.91
CA GLY A 239 29.84 -33.64 -10.56
C GLY A 239 29.65 -34.57 -11.75
N ASP A 240 30.60 -35.48 -11.99
CA ASP A 240 30.43 -36.65 -12.84
C ASP A 240 29.21 -37.47 -12.40
N GLY A 241 28.28 -37.67 -13.31
CA GLY A 241 27.14 -38.56 -13.12
C GLY A 241 26.25 -38.58 -14.36
N ALA A 242 26.54 -39.51 -15.29
CA ALA A 242 25.71 -39.79 -16.44
C ALA A 242 24.33 -40.28 -15.98
N GLY A 243 23.30 -39.47 -16.20
CA GLY A 243 21.90 -39.82 -16.08
C GLY A 243 21.19 -39.34 -17.33
N ASP A 244 20.79 -40.32 -18.19
CA ASP A 244 19.94 -40.09 -19.36
C ASP A 244 18.54 -39.64 -18.93
N GLY A 245 18.40 -38.37 -18.63
CA GLY A 245 17.12 -37.66 -18.44
C GLY A 245 16.95 -36.68 -19.59
N GLU A 246 15.82 -36.73 -20.28
CA GLU A 246 15.43 -35.75 -21.29
C GLU A 246 15.66 -34.35 -20.72
N PRO A 247 16.13 -33.36 -21.53
CA PRO A 247 16.26 -31.99 -21.05
C PRO A 247 14.85 -31.47 -20.73
N GLY A 248 14.49 -31.57 -19.42
CA GLY A 248 13.29 -30.91 -18.92
C GLY A 248 13.34 -29.45 -19.32
N ALA A 249 12.24 -28.92 -19.88
CA ALA A 249 12.10 -27.52 -20.26
C ALA A 249 12.69 -26.66 -19.15
N ALA A 250 13.74 -25.89 -19.48
CA ALA A 250 14.40 -25.00 -18.54
C ALA A 250 13.31 -24.16 -17.88
N GLU A 251 13.12 -24.36 -16.58
CA GLU A 251 12.09 -23.67 -15.80
C GLU A 251 12.47 -22.19 -15.81
N VAL A 252 11.76 -21.43 -16.62
CA VAL A 252 12.03 -20.03 -16.87
C VAL A 252 11.87 -19.29 -15.55
N GLU A 253 12.91 -18.62 -15.09
CA GLU A 253 12.85 -17.75 -13.89
C GLU A 253 11.74 -16.73 -14.08
N ARG A 254 10.69 -16.88 -13.29
CA ARG A 254 9.54 -15.95 -13.28
C ARG A 254 9.61 -15.09 -12.03
N ALA A 255 9.30 -13.83 -12.20
CA ALA A 255 9.07 -12.91 -11.09
C ALA A 255 7.60 -12.48 -11.06
N VAL A 256 7.22 -11.90 -9.95
CA VAL A 256 5.89 -11.33 -9.76
C VAL A 256 6.01 -9.88 -9.31
N LEU A 257 5.16 -9.05 -9.85
CA LEU A 257 4.95 -7.69 -9.45
C LEU A 257 3.73 -7.64 -8.53
N TRP A 258 3.89 -7.08 -7.33
CA TRP A 258 2.77 -6.80 -6.46
C TRP A 258 2.65 -5.30 -6.22
N CYS A 259 1.43 -4.79 -6.17
CA CYS A 259 1.12 -3.42 -5.78
C CYS A 259 0.22 -3.44 -4.55
N ASP A 260 0.68 -2.79 -3.46
CA ASP A 260 0.01 -2.74 -2.16
C ASP A 260 -0.34 -4.12 -1.57
N GLY A 261 0.38 -5.18 -1.95
CA GLY A 261 0.09 -6.56 -1.58
C GLY A 261 -1.27 -7.09 -2.10
N ARG A 262 -1.91 -6.39 -3.05
CA ARG A 262 -3.28 -6.66 -3.50
C ARG A 262 -3.39 -6.99 -4.97
N ARG A 263 -2.69 -6.28 -5.83
CA ARG A 263 -2.72 -6.45 -7.29
C ARG A 263 -1.45 -7.15 -7.73
N ARG A 264 -1.60 -8.32 -8.33
CA ARG A 264 -0.51 -9.19 -8.76
C ARG A 264 -0.45 -9.28 -10.27
N PHE A 265 0.76 -9.23 -10.80
CA PHE A 265 1.05 -9.39 -12.22
C PHE A 265 2.27 -10.29 -12.38
N ASP A 266 2.21 -11.27 -13.28
CA ASP A 266 3.35 -12.11 -13.60
C ASP A 266 4.31 -11.33 -14.51
N LEU A 267 5.60 -11.43 -14.24
CA LEU A 267 6.65 -10.79 -15.02
C LEU A 267 7.46 -11.84 -15.77
N PRO A 268 7.60 -11.72 -17.10
CA PRO A 268 8.50 -12.55 -17.87
C PRO A 268 9.97 -12.20 -17.59
N PRO A 269 10.92 -13.11 -17.89
CA PRO A 269 12.34 -12.80 -17.87
C PRO A 269 12.69 -11.63 -18.80
N GLY A 270 13.60 -10.77 -18.39
CA GLY A 270 13.94 -9.55 -19.13
C GLY A 270 12.92 -8.43 -19.01
N ALA A 271 11.86 -8.60 -18.20
CA ALA A 271 10.93 -7.51 -17.93
C ALA A 271 11.64 -6.38 -17.19
N ARG A 272 11.29 -5.16 -17.55
CA ARG A 272 11.75 -3.92 -16.92
C ARG A 272 10.56 -3.23 -16.25
N VAL A 273 10.65 -3.07 -14.93
CA VAL A 273 9.64 -2.36 -14.13
C VAL A 273 10.15 -0.98 -13.78
N GLU A 274 9.47 0.05 -14.25
CA GLU A 274 9.74 1.44 -13.90
C GLU A 274 8.76 1.93 -12.85
N VAL A 275 9.28 2.58 -11.83
CA VAL A 275 8.54 3.14 -10.70
C VAL A 275 8.90 4.61 -10.57
N ARG A 276 7.90 5.46 -10.51
CA ARG A 276 8.04 6.90 -10.34
C ARG A 276 6.95 7.43 -9.40
N ARG A 277 7.09 8.68 -8.97
CA ARG A 277 6.00 9.38 -8.27
C ARG A 277 4.74 9.34 -9.14
N GLY A 278 3.62 8.98 -8.53
CA GLY A 278 2.32 8.92 -9.19
C GLY A 278 1.78 10.32 -9.53
N ALA A 279 1.12 10.41 -10.68
CA ALA A 279 0.51 11.65 -11.14
C ALA A 279 -0.71 12.06 -10.28
N LEU A 280 -1.43 11.09 -9.72
CA LEU A 280 -2.59 11.32 -8.87
C LEU A 280 -2.28 10.87 -7.43
N PRO A 281 -2.47 11.75 -6.43
CA PRO A 281 -2.38 11.36 -5.02
C PRO A 281 -3.59 10.54 -4.58
N VAL A 282 -3.48 9.93 -3.42
CA VAL A 282 -4.64 9.50 -2.63
C VAL A 282 -4.95 10.61 -1.63
N LEU A 283 -6.21 11.02 -1.56
CA LEU A 283 -6.68 12.08 -0.67
C LEU A 283 -7.21 11.45 0.62
N LEU A 284 -6.62 11.79 1.78
CA LEU A 284 -7.07 11.34 3.09
C LEU A 284 -7.77 12.49 3.83
N ALA A 285 -9.01 12.26 4.25
CA ALA A 285 -9.71 13.21 5.11
C ALA A 285 -9.29 13.00 6.57
N ARG A 286 -9.04 14.11 7.27
CA ARG A 286 -8.62 14.19 8.67
C ARG A 286 -9.58 15.07 9.45
N VAL A 287 -10.15 14.52 10.52
CA VAL A 287 -11.11 15.23 11.38
C VAL A 287 -10.34 16.04 12.44
N HIS A 288 -10.71 17.30 12.62
CA HIS A 288 -10.10 18.15 13.63
C HIS A 288 -10.53 17.71 15.04
N GLY A 289 -9.57 17.68 15.98
CA GLY A 289 -9.85 17.48 17.41
C GLY A 289 -10.06 16.03 17.88
N LEU A 290 -9.89 15.03 17.03
CA LEU A 290 -9.82 13.62 17.46
C LEU A 290 -8.44 13.21 17.99
N ALA A 291 -7.39 13.88 17.54
CA ALA A 291 -6.05 13.72 18.09
C ALA A 291 -5.65 14.99 18.88
N SER A 292 -5.07 14.81 20.05
CA SER A 292 -4.65 15.87 20.97
C SER A 292 -3.36 16.59 20.54
N ALA A 293 -2.93 16.43 19.28
CA ALA A 293 -1.64 16.89 18.78
C ALA A 293 -1.77 18.10 17.83
N PRO A 294 -0.76 19.01 17.80
CA PRO A 294 -0.70 20.10 16.83
C PRO A 294 -0.65 19.57 15.39
N PRO A 295 -1.11 20.34 14.38
CA PRO A 295 -1.04 19.94 12.99
C PRO A 295 0.43 19.70 12.56
N GLY A 296 0.69 18.52 11.95
CA GLY A 296 2.03 18.07 11.55
C GLY A 296 2.52 16.91 12.41
N GLY A 297 3.60 16.28 12.06
CA GLY A 297 4.27 15.10 12.64
C GLY A 297 3.88 14.47 13.97
N GLY A 298 3.17 15.15 14.87
CA GLY A 298 2.74 14.65 16.17
C GLY A 298 1.83 13.41 16.05
N GLU A 299 0.82 13.46 15.21
CA GLU A 299 -0.12 12.35 15.01
C GLU A 299 0.57 11.09 14.46
N PHE A 300 1.54 11.25 13.57
CA PHE A 300 2.31 10.12 13.03
C PHE A 300 3.24 9.52 14.09
N THR A 301 3.87 10.37 14.91
CA THR A 301 4.71 9.94 16.03
C THR A 301 3.89 9.14 17.05
N ASP A 302 2.70 9.60 17.41
CA ASP A 302 1.81 8.91 18.34
C ASP A 302 1.39 7.55 17.81
N ARG A 303 1.11 7.45 16.50
CA ARG A 303 0.82 6.17 15.84
C ARG A 303 2.00 5.22 15.84
N LEU A 304 3.22 5.71 15.61
CA LEU A 304 4.44 4.90 15.71
C LEU A 304 4.60 4.34 17.14
N VAL A 305 4.45 5.20 18.15
CA VAL A 305 4.53 4.81 19.55
C VAL A 305 3.49 3.74 19.87
N ALA A 306 2.23 3.96 19.51
CA ALA A 306 1.14 3.03 19.79
C ALA A 306 1.30 1.71 19.03
N LYS A 307 1.67 1.76 17.74
CA LYS A 307 1.80 0.58 16.88
C LYS A 307 2.92 -0.35 17.31
N PHE A 308 4.08 0.22 17.67
CA PHE A 308 5.28 -0.56 18.01
C PHE A 308 5.54 -0.66 19.50
N GLY A 309 4.67 -0.10 20.36
CA GLY A 309 4.85 -0.09 21.80
C GLY A 309 6.17 0.59 22.21
N LEU A 310 6.53 1.70 21.54
CA LEU A 310 7.81 2.33 21.76
C LEU A 310 7.88 2.93 23.18
N PRO A 311 9.00 2.74 23.91
CA PRO A 311 9.16 3.31 25.24
C PRO A 311 9.35 4.83 25.12
N VAL A 312 8.37 5.62 25.56
CA VAL A 312 8.43 7.09 25.63
C VAL A 312 9.05 7.58 26.94
N THR A 313 9.28 6.70 27.90
CA THR A 313 10.05 6.99 29.12
C THR A 313 11.50 6.61 28.89
N GLY A 314 12.41 7.53 29.17
CA GLY A 314 13.85 7.30 29.00
C GLY A 314 14.31 6.05 29.78
N TRP A 315 15.39 5.42 29.35
CA TRP A 315 15.98 4.20 29.94
C TRP A 315 16.24 4.29 31.45
N ARG A 316 16.17 5.46 32.06
CA ARG A 316 16.33 5.71 33.50
C ARG A 316 15.01 5.64 34.29
N GLY A 317 13.91 5.20 33.67
CA GLY A 317 12.71 4.76 34.41
C GLY A 317 12.02 5.82 35.27
N ARG A 318 11.93 7.08 34.84
CA ARG A 318 11.01 8.02 35.48
C ARG A 318 9.66 7.98 34.75
N PRO A 319 8.55 7.60 35.44
CA PRO A 319 7.24 7.74 34.83
C PRO A 319 6.99 9.23 34.51
N ALA A 320 6.46 9.51 33.30
CA ALA A 320 5.93 10.83 32.99
C ALA A 320 4.83 11.16 34.01
N ARG A 321 4.90 12.35 34.60
CA ARG A 321 3.86 12.90 35.48
C ARG A 321 2.66 13.36 34.68
#